data_f2885d15572fc855a3ea2dfe29398c5c
#
_entry.id   f2885d15572fc855a3ea2dfe29398c5c
#
_cell.length_a   1.000
_cell.length_b   1.000
_cell.length_c   1.000
_cell.angle_alpha   90.00
_cell.angle_beta   90.00
_cell.angle_gamma   90.00
#
_symmetry.space_group_name_H-M   'P 1'
#
loop_
_entity.id
_entity.type
_entity.pdbx_description
1 polymer ?
#
loop_
_entity_poly.entity_id
_entity_poly.type
_entity_poly.pdbx_seq_one_letter_code
_entity_poly.pdbx_strand_id
1 'polypeptide(L)'
;MDYVLQPNDELVIRVITNNASLQYMFPFSSTSGRNINSYRIFEDGTADFPYITRVPLAGKTIKEAEAILRGRLKEFADDVEVKLALKNQTFCVIGEAGRGYFPIYKERLNIFQALAMAGGIGDGAAFGEVKIIRQTEKGTVVRTFDIRTKSIIDSEFYYIQPNDVIYVDVAKRKFWMSENLMQFVGLITSSITLLVVLLTVK
;
A
#
# COMPACT_ATOMS: atom_id res chain seq x y z
N MET A 1 -5.88 2.16 13.94
CA MET A 1 -7.02 1.29 13.55
C MET A 1 -6.44 0.00 13.01
N ASP A 2 -7.02 -1.14 13.39
CA ASP A 2 -6.64 -2.42 12.81
C ASP A 2 -7.22 -2.52 11.40
N TYR A 3 -6.52 -3.22 10.51
CA TYR A 3 -6.99 -3.45 9.14
C TYR A 3 -8.26 -4.30 9.15
N VAL A 4 -9.23 -3.90 8.35
CA VAL A 4 -10.49 -4.60 8.15
C VAL A 4 -10.46 -5.31 6.81
N LEU A 5 -10.74 -6.61 6.84
CA LEU A 5 -10.72 -7.48 5.67
C LEU A 5 -11.72 -7.04 4.62
N GLN A 6 -11.28 -7.03 3.36
CA GLN A 6 -12.06 -6.58 2.21
C GLN A 6 -12.22 -7.70 1.18
N PRO A 7 -13.25 -7.64 0.31
CA PRO A 7 -13.32 -8.49 -0.86
C PRO A 7 -12.03 -8.42 -1.69
N ASN A 8 -11.63 -9.55 -2.27
CA ASN A 8 -10.38 -9.77 -2.99
C ASN A 8 -9.10 -9.86 -2.14
N ASP A 9 -9.17 -9.71 -0.83
CA ASP A 9 -8.03 -10.04 0.03
C ASP A 9 -7.70 -11.53 -0.06
N GLU A 10 -6.41 -11.85 -0.08
CA GLU A 10 -5.91 -13.22 -0.01
C GLU A 10 -5.36 -13.51 1.39
N LEU A 11 -5.91 -14.53 2.02
CA LEU A 11 -5.56 -14.97 3.36
C LEU A 11 -4.71 -16.23 3.33
N VAL A 12 -3.70 -16.27 4.17
CA VAL A 12 -2.97 -17.49 4.53
C VAL A 12 -3.44 -17.92 5.89
N ILE A 13 -3.84 -19.19 6.02
CA ILE A 13 -4.27 -19.77 7.28
C ILE A 13 -3.22 -20.76 7.78
N ARG A 14 -2.94 -20.70 9.08
CA ARG A 14 -2.18 -21.71 9.82
C ARG A 14 -3.07 -22.28 10.90
N VAL A 15 -3.34 -23.58 10.82
CA VAL A 15 -4.08 -24.32 11.84
C VAL A 15 -3.09 -25.11 12.69
N ILE A 16 -3.18 -24.94 13.99
CA ILE A 16 -2.33 -25.63 14.98
C ILE A 16 -3.26 -26.51 15.81
N THR A 17 -3.05 -27.82 15.73
CA THR A 17 -3.86 -28.84 16.41
C THR A 17 -3.09 -30.14 16.50
N ASN A 18 -3.46 -31.02 17.41
CA ASN A 18 -2.94 -32.40 17.47
C ASN A 18 -3.71 -33.37 16.53
N ASN A 19 -4.79 -32.92 15.90
CA ASN A 19 -5.58 -33.71 14.96
C ASN A 19 -4.86 -33.81 13.61
N ALA A 20 -4.36 -35.01 13.27
CA ALA A 20 -3.63 -35.26 12.04
C ALA A 20 -4.44 -34.96 10.76
N SER A 21 -5.75 -35.20 10.78
CA SER A 21 -6.62 -34.93 9.64
C SER A 21 -6.71 -33.43 9.33
N LEU A 22 -6.89 -32.59 10.37
CA LEU A 22 -6.89 -31.14 10.22
C LEU A 22 -5.53 -30.59 9.77
N GLN A 23 -4.41 -31.13 10.28
CA GLN A 23 -3.08 -30.75 9.83
C GLN A 23 -2.87 -31.08 8.33
N TYR A 24 -3.41 -32.22 7.87
CA TYR A 24 -3.35 -32.58 6.45
C TYR A 24 -4.20 -31.66 5.57
N MET A 25 -5.34 -31.21 6.06
CA MET A 25 -6.26 -30.32 5.34
C MET A 25 -5.68 -28.89 5.17
N PHE A 26 -4.93 -28.44 6.14
CA PHE A 26 -4.31 -27.11 6.16
C PHE A 26 -2.77 -27.23 6.21
N PRO A 27 -2.14 -27.78 5.15
CA PRO A 27 -0.71 -27.98 5.17
C PRO A 27 0.03 -26.64 5.21
N PHE A 28 0.82 -26.44 6.24
CA PHE A 28 1.74 -25.34 6.33
C PHE A 28 3.09 -25.80 5.78
N SER A 29 3.34 -25.59 4.49
CA SER A 29 4.62 -25.91 3.88
C SER A 29 5.55 -24.70 3.96
N SER A 30 6.48 -24.75 4.89
CA SER A 30 7.60 -23.79 4.99
C SER A 30 8.83 -24.17 4.14
N THR A 31 8.83 -25.36 3.53
CA THR A 31 10.07 -25.98 3.02
C THR A 31 10.34 -25.75 1.53
N SER A 32 9.39 -25.24 0.78
CA SER A 32 9.60 -25.01 -0.65
C SER A 32 8.77 -23.80 -1.08
N GLY A 33 9.37 -22.65 -1.24
CA GLY A 33 8.81 -21.36 -1.59
C GLY A 33 7.72 -21.28 -2.71
N ARG A 34 6.98 -22.34 -2.91
CA ARG A 34 5.86 -22.48 -3.85
C ARG A 34 4.72 -23.20 -3.16
N ASN A 35 3.57 -22.55 -3.12
CA ASN A 35 2.27 -23.01 -2.63
C ASN A 35 2.03 -22.92 -1.12
N ILE A 36 2.08 -21.73 -0.58
CA ILE A 36 1.26 -21.43 0.58
C ILE A 36 -0.17 -21.36 0.06
N ASN A 37 -1.04 -22.27 0.48
CA ASN A 37 -2.44 -22.23 0.12
C ASN A 37 -3.03 -20.90 0.61
N SER A 38 -3.48 -20.07 -0.32
CA SER A 38 -4.17 -18.83 -0.01
C SER A 38 -5.64 -18.96 -0.33
N TYR A 39 -6.45 -18.31 0.46
CA TYR A 39 -7.91 -18.30 0.37
C TYR A 39 -8.35 -16.88 0.10
N ARG A 40 -9.09 -16.67 -0.98
CA ARG A 40 -9.57 -15.34 -1.36
C ARG A 40 -10.91 -15.06 -0.71
N ILE A 41 -11.10 -13.85 -0.25
CA ILE A 41 -12.41 -13.33 0.12
C ILE A 41 -13.12 -12.94 -1.18
N PHE A 42 -14.27 -13.55 -1.43
CA PHE A 42 -15.10 -13.28 -2.61
C PHE A 42 -15.81 -11.92 -2.51
N GLU A 43 -16.43 -11.50 -3.60
CA GLU A 43 -17.16 -10.22 -3.66
C GLU A 43 -18.37 -10.18 -2.72
N ASP A 44 -18.96 -11.35 -2.40
CA ASP A 44 -20.03 -11.48 -1.41
C ASP A 44 -19.54 -11.37 0.04
N GLY A 45 -18.24 -11.16 0.26
CA GLY A 45 -17.61 -11.03 1.56
C GLY A 45 -17.30 -12.34 2.27
N THR A 46 -17.51 -13.47 1.60
CA THR A 46 -17.23 -14.80 2.17
C THR A 46 -15.92 -15.38 1.65
N ALA A 47 -15.36 -16.35 2.37
CA ALA A 47 -14.25 -17.16 1.90
C ALA A 47 -14.52 -18.65 2.13
N ASP A 48 -14.00 -19.50 1.24
CA ASP A 48 -14.12 -20.95 1.33
C ASP A 48 -12.79 -21.55 1.80
N PHE A 49 -12.87 -22.40 2.81
CA PHE A 49 -11.77 -23.20 3.33
C PHE A 49 -12.10 -24.69 3.19
N PRO A 50 -11.13 -25.60 3.27
CA PRO A 50 -11.39 -27.01 3.28
C PRO A 50 -12.46 -27.39 4.33
N TYR A 51 -13.54 -28.02 3.86
CA TYR A 51 -14.70 -28.45 4.64
C TYR A 51 -15.53 -27.35 5.32
N ILE A 52 -15.12 -26.08 5.22
CA ILE A 52 -15.84 -24.94 5.79
C ILE A 52 -16.05 -23.91 4.66
N THR A 53 -17.25 -23.90 4.13
CA THR A 53 -17.61 -23.00 3.05
C THR A 53 -18.36 -21.75 3.54
N ARG A 54 -18.30 -20.68 2.75
CA ARG A 54 -19.06 -19.44 2.95
C ARG A 54 -18.85 -18.80 4.32
N VAL A 55 -17.62 -18.72 4.78
CA VAL A 55 -17.29 -18.02 6.03
C VAL A 55 -17.31 -16.51 5.79
N PRO A 56 -18.19 -15.74 6.46
CA PRO A 56 -18.25 -14.29 6.29
C PRO A 56 -17.07 -13.62 6.99
N LEU A 57 -16.15 -13.06 6.21
CA LEU A 57 -14.89 -12.46 6.69
C LEU A 57 -14.74 -10.99 6.33
N ALA A 58 -15.40 -10.50 5.27
CA ALA A 58 -15.35 -9.08 4.95
C ALA A 58 -15.97 -8.23 6.09
N GLY A 59 -15.38 -7.07 6.35
CA GLY A 59 -15.79 -6.22 7.46
C GLY A 59 -15.28 -6.68 8.84
N LYS A 60 -14.46 -7.73 8.92
CA LYS A 60 -13.86 -8.24 10.16
C LYS A 60 -12.37 -7.90 10.23
N THR A 61 -11.88 -7.69 11.44
CA THR A 61 -10.44 -7.65 11.68
C THR A 61 -9.84 -9.06 11.57
N ILE A 62 -8.53 -9.16 11.38
CA ILE A 62 -7.84 -10.46 11.34
C ILE A 62 -8.13 -11.28 12.62
N LYS A 63 -8.14 -10.63 13.80
CA LYS A 63 -8.42 -11.28 15.08
C LYS A 63 -9.85 -11.84 15.17
N GLU A 64 -10.83 -11.07 14.68
CA GLU A 64 -12.23 -11.54 14.62
C GLU A 64 -12.38 -12.70 13.64
N ALA A 65 -11.73 -12.63 12.48
CA ALA A 65 -11.72 -13.70 11.50
C ALA A 65 -11.05 -14.98 12.05
N GLU A 66 -9.95 -14.86 12.80
CA GLU A 66 -9.34 -15.99 13.52
C GLU A 66 -10.32 -16.62 14.53
N ALA A 67 -11.06 -15.81 15.26
CA ALA A 67 -12.05 -16.30 16.23
C ALA A 67 -13.22 -17.03 15.54
N ILE A 68 -13.72 -16.49 14.42
CA ILE A 68 -14.78 -17.12 13.62
C ILE A 68 -14.33 -18.49 13.11
N LEU A 69 -13.14 -18.54 12.48
CA LEU A 69 -12.59 -19.78 11.93
C LEU A 69 -12.29 -20.80 13.02
N ARG A 70 -11.75 -20.37 14.16
CA ARG A 70 -11.53 -21.24 15.31
C ARG A 70 -12.85 -21.85 15.78
N GLY A 71 -13.92 -21.06 15.90
CA GLY A 71 -15.24 -21.55 16.27
C GLY A 71 -15.77 -22.63 15.32
N ARG A 72 -15.61 -22.45 14.01
CA ARG A 72 -16.01 -23.42 13.00
C ARG A 72 -15.16 -24.70 13.02
N LEU A 73 -13.84 -24.56 13.23
CA LEU A 73 -12.93 -25.71 13.26
C LEU A 73 -13.02 -26.51 14.54
N LYS A 74 -13.54 -25.95 15.64
CA LYS A 74 -13.83 -26.68 16.89
C LYS A 74 -14.83 -27.81 16.73
N GLU A 75 -15.66 -27.80 15.69
CA GLU A 75 -16.54 -28.93 15.36
C GLU A 75 -15.74 -30.20 14.96
N PHE A 76 -14.48 -30.06 14.57
CA PHE A 76 -13.59 -31.15 14.14
C PHE A 76 -12.53 -31.52 15.18
N ALA A 77 -12.11 -30.60 16.05
CA ALA A 77 -11.17 -30.85 17.13
C ALA A 77 -11.22 -29.72 18.17
N ASP A 78 -11.15 -30.07 19.46
CA ASP A 78 -11.27 -29.11 20.57
C ASP A 78 -10.02 -28.23 20.74
N ASP A 79 -8.84 -28.75 20.35
CA ASP A 79 -7.51 -28.13 20.55
C ASP A 79 -7.05 -27.22 19.40
N VAL A 80 -8.01 -26.67 18.62
CA VAL A 80 -7.68 -25.88 17.43
C VAL A 80 -7.30 -24.45 17.78
N GLU A 81 -6.11 -24.06 17.33
CA GLU A 81 -5.68 -22.67 17.25
C GLU A 81 -5.57 -22.26 15.76
N VAL A 82 -6.06 -21.06 15.44
CA VAL A 82 -6.04 -20.49 14.09
C VAL A 82 -5.23 -19.21 14.09
N LYS A 83 -4.32 -19.10 13.12
CA LYS A 83 -3.61 -17.86 12.79
C LYS A 83 -3.85 -17.49 11.34
N LEU A 84 -4.21 -16.24 11.12
CA LEU A 84 -4.41 -15.66 9.79
C LEU A 84 -3.37 -14.59 9.50
N ALA A 85 -2.97 -14.54 8.24
CA ALA A 85 -2.17 -13.45 7.70
C ALA A 85 -2.66 -13.08 6.30
N LEU A 86 -2.58 -11.82 5.94
CA LEU A 86 -2.76 -11.40 4.55
C LEU A 86 -1.54 -11.81 3.73
N LYS A 87 -1.78 -12.44 2.59
CA LYS A 87 -0.71 -12.94 1.70
C LYS A 87 -0.01 -11.78 0.96
N ASN A 88 -0.78 -10.88 0.40
CA ASN A 88 -0.31 -9.81 -0.46
C ASN A 88 -0.60 -8.44 0.17
N GLN A 89 0.12 -8.12 1.24
CA GLN A 89 0.06 -6.78 1.82
C GLN A 89 0.96 -5.85 1.00
N THR A 90 0.38 -5.09 0.10
CA THR A 90 1.10 -4.10 -0.70
C THR A 90 0.41 -2.75 -0.64
N PHE A 91 1.18 -1.69 -0.83
CA PHE A 91 0.69 -0.35 -1.09
C PHE A 91 1.25 0.15 -2.42
N CYS A 92 0.60 1.13 -3.01
CA CYS A 92 1.02 1.73 -4.27
C CYS A 92 1.58 3.14 -4.03
N VAL A 93 2.65 3.50 -4.74
CA VAL A 93 3.17 4.87 -4.78
C VAL A 93 3.14 5.37 -6.22
N ILE A 94 2.69 6.61 -6.42
CA ILE A 94 2.63 7.25 -7.74
C ILE A 94 3.07 8.71 -7.61
N GLY A 95 3.78 9.19 -8.63
CA GLY A 95 4.19 10.59 -8.75
C GLY A 95 5.66 10.82 -8.44
N GLU A 96 5.99 11.96 -7.84
CA GLU A 96 7.37 12.42 -7.61
C GLU A 96 8.12 11.65 -6.49
N ALA A 97 7.45 10.76 -5.77
CA ALA A 97 8.09 9.88 -4.79
C ALA A 97 8.46 8.49 -5.37
N GLY A 98 8.17 8.25 -6.65
CA GLY A 98 8.40 6.99 -7.30
C GLY A 98 7.12 6.38 -7.88
N ARG A 99 7.25 5.17 -8.43
CA ARG A 99 6.13 4.44 -9.07
C ARG A 99 6.26 2.97 -8.77
N GLY A 100 5.21 2.35 -8.27
CA GLY A 100 5.17 0.91 -8.09
C GLY A 100 4.34 0.44 -6.93
N TYR A 101 4.32 -0.89 -6.79
CA TYR A 101 3.73 -1.59 -5.67
C TYR A 101 4.84 -2.06 -4.74
N PHE A 102 4.68 -1.79 -3.46
CA PHE A 102 5.68 -2.09 -2.44
C PHE A 102 5.06 -2.95 -1.34
N PRO A 103 5.79 -3.97 -0.84
CA PRO A 103 5.27 -4.84 0.21
C PRO A 103 5.25 -4.12 1.57
N ILE A 104 4.21 -4.40 2.36
CA ILE A 104 4.16 -4.04 3.77
C ILE A 104 4.84 -5.17 4.55
N TYR A 105 6.10 -4.98 4.91
CA TYR A 105 6.93 -6.02 5.56
C TYR A 105 6.79 -6.07 7.08
N LYS A 106 6.03 -5.15 7.67
CA LYS A 106 5.80 -5.09 9.12
C LYS A 106 4.44 -4.47 9.42
N GLU A 107 3.84 -4.83 10.55
CA GLU A 107 2.50 -4.41 10.96
C GLU A 107 2.30 -2.89 11.06
N ARG A 108 3.35 -2.13 11.36
CA ARG A 108 3.31 -0.67 11.53
C ARG A 108 4.32 0.02 10.61
N LEU A 109 4.07 -0.03 9.32
CA LEU A 109 4.83 0.72 8.33
C LEU A 109 4.29 2.16 8.28
N ASN A 110 5.12 3.15 8.62
CA ASN A 110 4.68 4.54 8.53
C ASN A 110 4.90 5.13 7.14
N ILE A 111 4.24 6.27 6.87
CA ILE A 111 4.28 6.97 5.58
C ILE A 111 5.71 7.32 5.14
N PHE A 112 6.59 7.74 6.06
CA PHE A 112 7.96 8.12 5.73
C PHE A 112 8.79 6.91 5.30
N GLN A 113 8.58 5.76 5.94
CA GLN A 113 9.23 4.50 5.54
C GLN A 113 8.70 4.01 4.19
N ALA A 114 7.40 4.14 3.95
CA ALA A 114 6.78 3.81 2.69
C ALA A 114 7.34 4.66 1.53
N LEU A 115 7.46 5.96 1.74
CA LEU A 115 8.07 6.88 0.77
C LEU A 115 9.55 6.56 0.53
N ALA A 116 10.30 6.24 1.60
CA ALA A 116 11.70 5.83 1.47
C ALA A 116 11.87 4.54 0.66
N MET A 117 10.96 3.56 0.79
CA MET A 117 10.96 2.34 -0.03
C MET A 117 10.72 2.64 -1.52
N ALA A 118 9.95 3.67 -1.83
CA ALA A 118 9.67 4.08 -3.20
C ALA A 118 10.81 4.88 -3.86
N GLY A 119 11.88 5.16 -3.12
CA GLY A 119 13.02 5.96 -3.61
C GLY A 119 13.13 7.33 -2.96
N GLY A 120 12.25 7.65 -2.02
CA GLY A 120 12.19 8.95 -1.35
C GLY A 120 11.35 9.96 -2.13
N ILE A 121 11.39 11.19 -1.68
CA ILE A 121 10.67 12.30 -2.30
C ILE A 121 11.68 13.18 -3.03
N GLY A 122 11.50 13.33 -4.34
CA GLY A 122 12.37 14.15 -5.18
C GLY A 122 12.22 15.66 -4.88
N ASP A 123 13.26 16.44 -5.25
CA ASP A 123 13.30 17.91 -5.06
C ASP A 123 12.18 18.66 -5.77
N GLY A 124 11.50 17.97 -6.71
CA GLY A 124 10.38 18.53 -7.46
C GLY A 124 9.02 18.26 -6.88
N ALA A 125 8.95 17.58 -5.75
CA ALA A 125 7.70 17.15 -5.15
C ALA A 125 6.98 18.25 -4.38
N ALA A 126 5.66 18.18 -4.38
CA ALA A 126 4.80 19.02 -3.56
C ALA A 126 4.67 18.42 -2.15
N PHE A 127 5.65 18.68 -1.28
CA PHE A 127 5.66 18.16 0.10
C PHE A 127 4.42 18.51 0.94
N GLY A 128 3.75 19.62 0.59
CA GLY A 128 2.54 20.07 1.27
C GLY A 128 1.26 19.40 0.75
N GLU A 129 1.32 18.60 -0.30
CA GLU A 129 0.13 18.06 -1.01
C GLU A 129 0.25 16.53 -1.22
N VAL A 130 0.87 15.82 -0.27
CA VAL A 130 0.91 14.36 -0.31
C VAL A 130 -0.48 13.80 -0.02
N LYS A 131 -1.02 13.01 -0.94
CA LYS A 131 -2.36 12.41 -0.83
C LYS A 131 -2.24 10.94 -0.49
N ILE A 132 -3.04 10.50 0.47
CA ILE A 132 -3.25 9.09 0.76
C ILE A 132 -4.70 8.76 0.41
N ILE A 133 -4.87 7.77 -0.45
CA ILE A 133 -6.15 7.26 -0.91
C ILE A 133 -6.32 5.88 -0.27
N ARG A 134 -7.33 5.75 0.58
CA ARG A 134 -7.64 4.53 1.33
C ARG A 134 -9.05 4.07 1.05
N GLN A 135 -9.20 2.79 0.75
CA GLN A 135 -10.52 2.17 0.64
C GLN A 135 -11.01 1.79 2.04
N THR A 136 -12.24 2.17 2.36
CA THR A 136 -12.90 1.82 3.63
C THR A 136 -14.26 1.23 3.35
N GLU A 137 -14.91 0.61 4.34
CA GLU A 137 -16.27 0.09 4.22
C GLU A 137 -17.29 1.16 3.77
N LYS A 138 -17.02 2.43 4.11
CA LYS A 138 -17.87 3.59 3.76
C LYS A 138 -17.54 4.21 2.41
N GLY A 139 -16.59 3.62 1.67
CA GLY A 139 -16.10 4.11 0.38
C GLY A 139 -14.66 4.61 0.43
N THR A 140 -14.23 5.22 -0.67
CA THR A 140 -12.85 5.71 -0.81
C THR A 140 -12.67 7.04 -0.08
N VAL A 141 -11.68 7.09 0.79
CA VAL A 141 -11.29 8.31 1.52
C VAL A 141 -9.97 8.83 0.94
N VAL A 142 -9.95 10.11 0.59
CA VAL A 142 -8.74 10.82 0.15
C VAL A 142 -8.38 11.84 1.23
N ARG A 143 -7.14 11.78 1.72
CA ARG A 143 -6.60 12.76 2.67
C ARG A 143 -5.32 13.37 2.13
N THR A 144 -5.22 14.68 2.23
CA THR A 144 -4.04 15.45 1.83
C THR A 144 -3.29 15.92 3.06
N PHE A 145 -1.98 15.74 3.06
CA PHE A 145 -1.11 16.09 4.18
C PHE A 145 0.10 16.91 3.71
N ASP A 146 0.49 17.87 4.54
CA ASP A 146 1.84 18.42 4.49
C ASP A 146 2.74 17.55 5.38
N ILE A 147 3.60 16.75 4.75
CA ILE A 147 4.47 15.81 5.45
C ILE A 147 5.60 16.48 6.27
N ARG A 148 5.78 17.78 6.12
CA ARG A 148 6.72 18.58 6.92
C ARG A 148 6.15 18.95 8.29
N THR A 149 4.85 18.74 8.49
CA THR A 149 4.13 19.09 9.71
C THR A 149 3.82 17.87 10.57
N LYS A 150 3.48 18.08 11.84
CA LYS A 150 3.05 16.99 12.73
C LYS A 150 1.68 16.42 12.40
N SER A 151 0.88 17.08 11.57
CA SER A 151 -0.50 16.70 11.26
C SER A 151 -0.63 15.27 10.74
N ILE A 152 0.35 14.78 9.96
CA ILE A 152 0.35 13.40 9.47
C ILE A 152 0.64 12.39 10.59
N ILE A 153 1.52 12.75 11.56
CA ILE A 153 1.94 11.83 12.63
C ILE A 153 0.77 11.54 13.58
N ASP A 154 -0.07 12.53 13.82
CA ASP A 154 -1.25 12.43 14.70
C ASP A 154 -2.48 11.87 13.97
N SER A 155 -2.35 11.57 12.67
CA SER A 155 -3.42 11.06 11.81
C SER A 155 -3.50 9.54 11.84
N GLU A 156 -4.71 8.99 11.65
CA GLU A 156 -4.95 7.58 11.37
C GLU A 156 -4.28 7.09 10.06
N PHE A 157 -3.89 8.02 9.18
CA PHE A 157 -3.18 7.76 7.92
C PHE A 157 -1.67 7.69 8.09
N TYR A 158 -1.13 7.89 9.30
CA TYR A 158 0.29 7.79 9.56
C TYR A 158 0.86 6.41 9.27
N TYR A 159 0.09 5.37 9.61
CA TYR A 159 0.43 3.99 9.27
C TYR A 159 -0.27 3.57 7.98
N ILE A 160 0.54 3.06 7.06
CA ILE A 160 0.08 2.58 5.76
C ILE A 160 -0.65 1.26 5.94
N GLN A 161 -1.77 1.13 5.25
CA GLN A 161 -2.57 -0.08 5.19
C GLN A 161 -2.46 -0.76 3.82
N PRO A 162 -2.78 -2.06 3.73
CA PRO A 162 -2.90 -2.74 2.45
C PRO A 162 -3.85 -2.00 1.50
N ASN A 163 -3.46 -1.96 0.22
CA ASN A 163 -4.18 -1.27 -0.85
C ASN A 163 -4.20 0.27 -0.76
N ASP A 164 -3.49 0.89 0.19
CA ASP A 164 -3.31 2.34 0.18
C ASP A 164 -2.58 2.80 -1.09
N VAL A 165 -3.01 3.94 -1.64
CA VAL A 165 -2.29 4.63 -2.70
C VAL A 165 -1.74 5.94 -2.16
N ILE A 166 -0.42 6.09 -2.23
CA ILE A 166 0.29 7.32 -1.89
C ILE A 166 0.56 8.06 -3.19
N TYR A 167 -0.02 9.24 -3.34
CA TYR A 167 0.17 10.09 -4.50
C TYR A 167 0.93 11.36 -4.11
N VAL A 168 2.07 11.58 -4.75
CA VAL A 168 2.90 12.77 -4.54
C VAL A 168 2.94 13.59 -5.83
N ASP A 169 2.36 14.77 -5.79
CA ASP A 169 2.25 15.67 -6.94
C ASP A 169 3.57 16.41 -7.20
N VAL A 170 3.69 16.96 -8.41
CA VAL A 170 4.78 17.86 -8.79
C VAL A 170 4.53 19.23 -8.16
N ALA A 171 5.56 19.83 -7.58
CA ALA A 171 5.45 21.19 -7.07
C ALA A 171 5.22 22.18 -8.23
N LYS A 172 4.16 22.98 -8.16
CA LYS A 172 3.78 23.97 -9.19
C LYS A 172 4.94 24.91 -9.58
N ARG A 173 5.84 25.19 -8.64
CA ARG A 173 7.01 26.03 -8.85
C ARG A 173 8.03 25.41 -9.83
N LYS A 174 8.19 24.07 -9.85
CA LYS A 174 9.13 23.39 -10.74
C LYS A 174 8.65 23.43 -12.20
N PHE A 175 7.34 23.29 -12.41
CA PHE A 175 6.74 23.34 -13.73
C PHE A 175 6.98 24.71 -14.43
N TRP A 176 6.87 25.79 -13.66
CA TRP A 176 7.06 27.14 -14.21
C TRP A 176 8.52 27.52 -14.45
N MET A 177 9.46 27.02 -13.64
CA MET A 177 10.85 27.49 -13.64
C MET A 177 11.75 26.75 -14.65
N SER A 178 11.49 25.47 -14.96
CA SER A 178 12.41 24.69 -15.81
C SER A 178 12.18 24.87 -17.31
N GLU A 179 10.96 25.07 -17.75
CA GLU A 179 10.67 25.16 -19.19
C GLU A 179 10.81 26.58 -19.77
N ASN A 180 10.46 27.60 -18.99
CA ASN A 180 10.46 28.98 -19.52
C ASN A 180 11.79 29.71 -19.33
N LEU A 181 12.50 29.55 -18.20
CA LEU A 181 13.72 30.31 -17.91
C LEU A 181 14.88 29.94 -18.85
N MET A 182 15.08 28.64 -19.12
CA MET A 182 16.14 28.20 -20.05
C MET A 182 15.89 28.66 -21.49
N GLN A 183 14.64 28.69 -21.93
CA GLN A 183 14.26 29.20 -23.25
C GLN A 183 14.46 30.72 -23.34
N PHE A 184 14.09 31.49 -22.32
CA PHE A 184 14.29 32.93 -22.27
C PHE A 184 15.77 33.31 -22.20
N VAL A 185 16.57 32.61 -21.38
CA VAL A 185 18.03 32.82 -21.33
C VAL A 185 18.67 32.50 -22.68
N GLY A 186 18.27 31.43 -23.34
CA GLY A 186 18.73 31.08 -24.68
C GLY A 186 18.40 32.14 -25.73
N LEU A 187 17.19 32.70 -25.72
CA LEU A 187 16.80 33.78 -26.61
C LEU A 187 17.58 35.07 -26.39
N ILE A 188 17.79 35.45 -25.12
CA ILE A 188 18.55 36.67 -24.77
C ILE A 188 20.02 36.53 -25.21
N THR A 189 20.66 35.39 -24.90
CA THR A 189 22.08 35.16 -25.25
C THR A 189 22.28 35.09 -26.77
N SER A 190 21.39 34.46 -27.51
CA SER A 190 21.47 34.41 -28.99
C SER A 190 21.28 35.79 -29.59
N SER A 191 20.39 36.62 -29.08
CA SER A 191 20.17 37.99 -29.54
C SER A 191 21.34 38.90 -29.27
N ILE A 192 21.97 38.79 -28.10
CA ILE A 192 23.18 39.54 -27.76
C ILE A 192 24.37 39.12 -28.63
N THR A 193 24.54 37.82 -28.86
CA THR A 193 25.62 37.31 -29.74
C THR A 193 25.46 37.81 -31.16
N LEU A 194 24.26 37.83 -31.70
CA LEU A 194 23.99 38.37 -33.04
C LEU A 194 24.34 39.87 -33.15
N LEU A 195 24.00 40.64 -32.11
CA LEU A 195 24.24 42.08 -32.06
C LEU A 195 25.75 42.38 -31.96
N VAL A 196 26.50 41.60 -31.19
CA VAL A 196 27.96 41.73 -31.07
C VAL A 196 28.62 41.38 -32.40
N VAL A 197 28.20 40.33 -33.08
CA VAL A 197 28.72 39.94 -34.40
C VAL A 197 28.46 41.03 -35.44
N LEU A 198 27.28 41.62 -35.48
CA LEU A 198 26.95 42.73 -36.39
C LEU A 198 27.77 43.99 -36.15
N LEU A 199 28.16 44.26 -34.89
CA LEU A 199 29.01 45.40 -34.55
C LEU A 199 30.50 45.18 -34.79
N THR A 200 30.96 43.94 -34.75
CA THR A 200 32.38 43.59 -34.93
C THR A 200 32.76 43.29 -36.39
N VAL A 201 31.81 43.00 -37.26
CA VAL A 201 32.04 42.71 -38.71
C VAL A 201 31.96 44.00 -39.57
N LYS A 202 31.90 45.15 -38.95
CA LYS A 202 31.98 46.44 -39.62
C LYS A 202 33.37 47.01 -39.46
#